data_6f594772e9a0137471037d3c992e20d7
#
_entry.id   6f594772e9a0137471037d3c992e20d7
#
_cell.length_a   1.000
_cell.length_b   1.000
_cell.length_c   1.000
_cell.angle_alpha   90.00
_cell.angle_beta   90.00
_cell.angle_gamma   90.00
#
_symmetry.space_group_name_H-M   'P 1'
#
loop_
_entity.id
_entity.type
_entity.pdbx_description
1 polymer ?
#
loop_
_entity_poly.entity_id
_entity_poly.type
_entity_poly.pdbx_seq_one_letter_code
_entity_poly.pdbx_strand_id
1 'polypeptide(L)'
;MSEKRLPRTTPEEAGGESAAIGRMLDGFLEKGVGVHGIMLLRHGKVFAEGWYAPYRPDLTHMLFSLSKSFTSTAIGFAVQEGLLSIEDRVVDFFPEKLSCRPCE
;
A
#
# COMPACT_ATOMS: atom_id res chain seq x y z
N MET A 1 9.09 6.02 20.35
CA MET A 1 9.52 5.54 19.01
C MET A 1 9.52 6.74 18.08
N SER A 2 10.70 7.14 17.55
CA SER A 2 10.75 8.21 16.54
C SER A 2 10.03 7.70 15.28
N GLU A 3 8.96 8.37 14.87
CA GLU A 3 8.34 8.12 13.57
C GLU A 3 9.41 8.33 12.48
N LYS A 4 9.90 7.25 11.91
CA LYS A 4 10.78 7.32 10.73
C LYS A 4 9.92 7.72 9.54
N ARG A 5 9.78 9.02 9.32
CA ARG A 5 9.15 9.53 8.10
C ARG A 5 10.04 9.22 6.90
N LEU A 6 9.41 8.89 5.77
CA LEU A 6 10.14 8.74 4.51
C LEU A 6 10.89 10.03 4.17
N PRO A 7 12.11 9.95 3.62
CA PRO A 7 12.83 11.12 3.14
C PRO A 7 12.02 11.90 2.12
N ARG A 8 12.21 13.21 2.07
CA ARG A 8 11.46 14.09 1.17
C ARG A 8 12.41 14.79 0.20
N THR A 9 11.87 15.17 -0.94
CA THR A 9 12.54 15.97 -1.98
C THR A 9 11.50 16.81 -2.71
N THR A 10 11.92 17.68 -3.60
CA THR A 10 11.00 18.43 -4.48
C THR A 10 10.71 17.64 -5.76
N PRO A 11 9.60 17.94 -6.47
CA PRO A 11 9.32 17.33 -7.77
C PRO A 11 10.48 17.55 -8.76
N GLU A 12 11.05 18.75 -8.79
CA GLU A 12 12.11 19.15 -9.69
C GLU A 12 13.42 18.37 -9.42
N GLU A 13 13.80 18.23 -8.15
CA GLU A 13 14.95 17.40 -7.74
C GLU A 13 14.72 15.91 -8.02
N ALA A 14 13.48 15.47 -7.99
CA ALA A 14 13.10 14.12 -8.38
C ALA A 14 13.10 13.91 -9.90
N GLY A 15 13.35 14.96 -10.69
CA GLY A 15 13.33 14.92 -12.16
C GLY A 15 11.93 14.95 -12.75
N GLY A 16 10.98 15.54 -12.03
CA GLY A 16 9.62 15.81 -12.45
C GLY A 16 9.36 17.31 -12.57
N GLU A 17 8.10 17.67 -12.80
CA GLU A 17 7.62 19.06 -12.85
C GLU A 17 6.42 19.21 -11.91
N SER A 18 6.44 20.19 -11.02
CA SER A 18 5.29 20.51 -10.15
C SER A 18 4.02 20.77 -10.97
N ALA A 19 4.15 21.43 -12.12
CA ALA A 19 3.02 21.67 -13.01
C ALA A 19 2.39 20.38 -13.59
N ALA A 20 3.16 19.32 -13.78
CA ALA A 20 2.63 18.03 -14.22
C ALA A 20 1.77 17.36 -13.14
N ILE A 21 2.16 17.53 -11.87
CA ILE A 21 1.36 17.05 -10.72
C ILE A 21 0.04 17.82 -10.68
N GLY A 22 0.08 19.16 -10.85
CA GLY A 22 -1.14 19.98 -10.93
C GLY A 22 -2.09 19.48 -12.03
N ARG A 23 -1.59 19.30 -13.25
CA ARG A 23 -2.41 18.76 -14.37
C ARG A 23 -2.99 17.38 -14.08
N MET A 24 -2.25 16.52 -13.39
CA MET A 24 -2.77 15.21 -12.97
C MET A 24 -3.95 15.36 -11.99
N LEU A 25 -3.82 16.25 -11.00
CA LEU A 25 -4.89 16.50 -10.02
C LEU A 25 -6.13 17.11 -10.67
N ASP A 26 -5.94 18.07 -11.58
CA ASP A 26 -7.04 18.66 -12.37
C ASP A 26 -7.74 17.58 -13.20
N GLY A 27 -6.97 16.68 -13.82
CA GLY A 27 -7.53 15.57 -14.59
C GLY A 27 -8.36 14.59 -13.73
N PHE A 28 -8.03 14.40 -12.46
CA PHE A 28 -8.87 13.61 -11.55
C PHE A 28 -10.21 14.30 -11.29
N LEU A 29 -10.19 15.61 -11.08
CA LEU A 29 -11.42 16.40 -10.86
C LEU A 29 -12.30 16.41 -12.12
N GLU A 30 -11.72 16.67 -13.28
CA GLU A 30 -12.44 16.70 -14.57
C GLU A 30 -13.11 15.36 -14.91
N LYS A 31 -12.46 14.25 -14.56
CA LYS A 31 -12.98 12.89 -14.82
C LYS A 31 -13.85 12.35 -13.69
N GLY A 32 -14.08 13.09 -12.63
CA GLY A 32 -14.84 12.65 -11.48
C GLY A 32 -14.21 11.45 -10.73
N VAL A 33 -12.89 11.34 -10.75
CA VAL A 33 -12.16 10.29 -10.02
C VAL A 33 -12.13 10.64 -8.55
N GLY A 34 -12.74 9.81 -7.71
CA GLY A 34 -12.80 10.00 -6.24
C GLY A 34 -11.47 9.65 -5.57
N VAL A 35 -10.48 10.52 -5.70
CA VAL A 35 -9.18 10.37 -5.03
C VAL A 35 -9.28 10.86 -3.59
N HIS A 36 -8.84 10.06 -2.63
CA HIS A 36 -8.84 10.41 -1.21
C HIS A 36 -7.51 11.01 -0.76
N GLY A 37 -6.42 10.52 -1.32
CA GLY A 37 -5.08 11.03 -1.08
C GLY A 37 -4.09 10.48 -2.09
N ILE A 38 -2.98 11.15 -2.22
CA ILE A 38 -1.87 10.73 -3.07
C ILE A 38 -0.56 10.81 -2.30
N MET A 39 0.36 9.93 -2.65
CA MET A 39 1.76 10.02 -2.25
C MET A 39 2.61 9.55 -3.43
N LEU A 40 3.45 10.43 -3.95
CA LEU A 40 4.33 10.15 -5.08
C LEU A 40 5.77 10.02 -4.59
N LEU A 41 6.39 8.90 -4.92
CA LEU A 41 7.77 8.58 -4.52
C LEU A 41 8.64 8.31 -5.75
N ARG A 42 9.88 8.73 -5.65
CA ARG A 42 10.94 8.33 -6.58
C ARG A 42 12.24 8.09 -5.82
N HIS A 43 12.90 6.98 -6.10
CA HIS A 43 14.14 6.56 -5.43
C HIS A 43 14.03 6.59 -3.89
N GLY A 44 12.87 6.16 -3.35
CA GLY A 44 12.61 6.12 -1.91
C GLY A 44 12.35 7.48 -1.24
N LYS A 45 12.27 8.57 -1.98
CA LYS A 45 11.96 9.91 -1.48
C LYS A 45 10.57 10.36 -1.93
N VAL A 46 9.79 10.90 -1.00
CA VAL A 46 8.47 11.49 -1.30
C VAL A 46 8.68 12.87 -1.91
N PHE A 47 8.17 13.09 -3.11
CA PHE A 47 8.26 14.38 -3.81
C PHE A 47 6.92 15.10 -3.97
N ALA A 48 5.79 14.42 -3.73
CA ALA A 48 4.48 15.05 -3.59
C ALA A 48 3.59 14.20 -2.69
N GLU A 49 2.75 14.85 -1.91
CA GLU A 49 1.82 14.20 -1.00
C GLU A 49 0.67 15.16 -0.70
N GLY A 50 -0.55 14.63 -0.70
CA GLY A 50 -1.74 15.44 -0.37
C GLY A 50 -2.98 14.58 -0.14
N TRP A 51 -3.97 15.18 0.53
CA TRP A 51 -5.27 14.56 0.83
C TRP A 51 -6.39 15.50 0.43
N TYR A 52 -7.47 14.93 -0.09
CA TYR A 52 -8.70 15.65 -0.33
C TYR A 52 -9.58 15.58 0.91
N ALA A 53 -10.18 16.70 1.31
CA ALA A 53 -11.14 16.70 2.40
C ALA A 53 -12.31 15.73 2.09
N PRO A 54 -12.81 14.98 3.09
CA PRO A 54 -12.49 15.03 4.53
C PRO A 54 -11.29 14.17 4.96
N TYR A 55 -10.54 13.58 4.05
CA TYR A 55 -9.43 12.68 4.34
C TYR A 55 -8.19 13.45 4.83
N ARG A 56 -7.42 12.80 5.70
CA ARG A 56 -6.21 13.34 6.33
C ARG A 56 -5.22 12.22 6.62
N PRO A 57 -3.92 12.51 6.74
CA PRO A 57 -2.88 11.49 6.94
C PRO A 57 -3.00 10.75 8.29
N ASP A 58 -3.63 11.36 9.27
CA ASP A 58 -3.82 10.84 10.62
C ASP A 58 -5.13 10.05 10.81
N LEU A 59 -5.96 9.96 9.78
CA LEU A 59 -7.19 9.18 9.80
C LEU A 59 -6.95 7.78 9.23
N THR A 60 -7.59 6.79 9.87
CA THR A 60 -7.63 5.44 9.31
C THR A 60 -8.35 5.43 7.97
N HIS A 61 -7.82 4.66 7.03
CA HIS A 61 -8.38 4.53 5.70
C HIS A 61 -8.60 3.06 5.35
N MET A 62 -9.73 2.77 4.71
CA MET A 62 -10.03 1.42 4.25
C MET A 62 -9.13 1.06 3.07
N LEU A 63 -8.35 -0.01 3.23
CA LEU A 63 -7.36 -0.42 2.23
C LEU A 63 -7.91 -1.43 1.21
N PHE A 64 -9.09 -2.02 1.45
CA PHE A 64 -9.65 -3.06 0.59
C PHE A 64 -8.60 -4.14 0.27
N SER A 65 -8.43 -4.50 -0.98
CA SER A 65 -7.48 -5.54 -1.42
C SER A 65 -6.01 -5.18 -1.26
N LEU A 66 -5.66 -3.91 -1.04
CA LEU A 66 -4.28 -3.55 -0.68
C LEU A 66 -3.84 -4.25 0.62
N SER A 67 -4.78 -4.60 1.50
CA SER A 67 -4.53 -5.42 2.70
C SER A 67 -3.82 -6.74 2.40
N LYS A 68 -4.03 -7.32 1.21
CA LYS A 68 -3.35 -8.55 0.79
C LYS A 68 -1.84 -8.37 0.64
N SER A 69 -1.39 -7.19 0.23
CA SER A 69 0.04 -6.86 0.13
C SER A 69 0.69 -6.83 1.52
N PHE A 70 -0.02 -6.31 2.53
CA PHE A 70 0.45 -6.36 3.91
C PHE A 70 0.50 -7.80 4.44
N THR A 71 -0.52 -8.60 4.17
CA THR A 71 -0.54 -10.03 4.54
C THR A 71 0.61 -10.77 3.88
N SER A 72 0.84 -10.57 2.57
CA SER A 72 1.96 -11.17 1.85
C SER A 72 3.31 -10.80 2.45
N THR A 73 3.48 -9.53 2.84
CA THR A 73 4.71 -9.06 3.50
C THR A 73 4.89 -9.73 4.86
N ALA A 74 3.82 -9.87 5.65
CA ALA A 74 3.87 -10.56 6.95
C ALA A 74 4.26 -12.03 6.79
N ILE A 75 3.74 -12.72 5.78
CA ILE A 75 4.16 -14.09 5.44
C ILE A 75 5.64 -14.11 5.08
N GLY A 76 6.14 -13.14 4.31
CA GLY A 76 7.56 -13.02 3.99
C GLY A 76 8.45 -12.92 5.24
N PHE A 77 8.04 -12.18 6.26
CA PHE A 77 8.75 -12.14 7.54
C PHE A 77 8.72 -13.49 8.25
N ALA A 78 7.57 -14.17 8.28
CA ALA A 78 7.46 -15.50 8.89
C ALA A 78 8.37 -16.54 8.18
N VAL A 79 8.49 -16.47 6.86
CA VAL A 79 9.44 -17.29 6.09
C VAL A 79 10.88 -16.95 6.46
N GLN A 80 11.21 -15.67 6.57
CA GLN A 80 12.56 -15.23 6.95
C GLN A 80 12.95 -15.69 8.37
N GLU A 81 11.99 -15.74 9.27
CA GLU A 81 12.17 -16.22 10.65
C GLU A 81 12.12 -17.76 10.77
N GLY A 82 11.92 -18.48 9.66
CA GLY A 82 11.86 -19.93 9.61
C GLY A 82 10.60 -20.54 10.26
N LEU A 83 9.54 -19.77 10.42
CA LEU A 83 8.28 -20.21 11.04
C LEU A 83 7.40 -20.99 10.05
N LEU A 84 7.57 -20.77 8.76
CA LEU A 84 6.87 -21.46 7.68
C LEU A 84 7.66 -21.37 6.37
N SER A 85 7.26 -22.18 5.38
CA SER A 85 7.75 -22.14 4.01
C SER A 85 6.61 -21.82 3.03
N ILE A 86 6.93 -21.20 1.92
CA ILE A 86 5.95 -21.00 0.84
C ILE A 86 5.47 -22.31 0.19
N GLU A 87 6.21 -23.41 0.41
CA GLU A 87 5.85 -24.76 -0.05
C GLU A 87 4.94 -25.51 0.94
N ASP A 88 4.74 -24.95 2.14
CA ASP A 88 3.87 -25.55 3.15
C ASP A 88 2.40 -25.48 2.68
N ARG A 89 1.66 -26.52 2.97
CA ARG A 89 0.23 -26.56 2.64
C ARG A 89 -0.54 -25.76 3.68
N VAL A 90 -1.39 -24.83 3.24
CA VAL A 90 -2.23 -23.99 4.12
C VAL A 90 -3.08 -24.85 5.07
N VAL A 91 -3.57 -25.98 4.58
CA VAL A 91 -4.41 -26.90 5.38
C VAL A 91 -3.70 -27.52 6.58
N ASP A 92 -2.38 -27.57 6.56
CA ASP A 92 -1.59 -28.13 7.67
C ASP A 92 -1.57 -27.17 8.87
N PHE A 93 -1.82 -25.87 8.63
CA PHE A 93 -1.97 -24.85 9.70
C PHE A 93 -3.40 -24.75 10.22
N PHE A 94 -4.39 -25.23 9.48
CA PHE A 94 -5.81 -25.11 9.82
C PHE A 94 -6.56 -26.43 9.64
N PRO A 95 -6.14 -27.52 10.32
CA PRO A 95 -6.74 -28.84 10.13
C PRO A 95 -8.23 -28.88 10.46
N GLU A 96 -8.69 -28.00 11.37
CA GLU A 96 -10.10 -27.87 11.73
C GLU A 96 -10.98 -27.24 10.62
N LYS A 97 -10.35 -26.62 9.61
CA LYS A 97 -11.06 -26.03 8.46
C LYS A 97 -11.20 -26.99 7.28
N LEU A 98 -10.63 -28.18 7.39
CA LEU A 98 -10.81 -29.19 6.33
C LEU A 98 -12.29 -29.62 6.30
N SER A 99 -12.94 -29.39 5.15
CA SER A 99 -14.27 -29.95 4.91
C SER A 99 -14.14 -31.46 4.77
N CYS A 100 -15.06 -32.23 5.40
CA CYS A 100 -15.10 -33.69 5.26
C CYS A 100 -15.48 -34.16 3.84
N ARG A 101 -15.66 -33.26 2.88
CA ARG A 101 -15.97 -33.59 1.48
C ARG A 101 -14.75 -33.35 0.62
N PRO A 102 -14.21 -34.36 -0.07
CA PRO A 102 -13.23 -34.14 -1.13
C PRO A 102 -13.85 -33.23 -2.18
N CYS A 103 -13.13 -32.21 -2.62
CA CYS A 103 -13.50 -31.48 -3.82
C CYS A 103 -13.19 -32.41 -5.02
N GLU A 104 -14.22 -32.85 -5.73
CA GLU A 104 -14.07 -33.53 -7.04
C GLU A 104 -13.56 -32.52 -8.09
#